data_2d3a0def34c985213b8ce61d467ea2a9
#
_entry.id   2d3a0def34c985213b8ce61d467ea2a9
#
_cell.length_a   1.000
_cell.length_b   1.000
_cell.length_c   1.000
_cell.angle_alpha   90.00
_cell.angle_beta   90.00
_cell.angle_gamma   90.00
#
_symmetry.space_group_name_H-M   'P 1'
#
loop_
_entity.id
_entity.type
_entity.pdbx_description
1 polymer ?
#
loop_
_entity_poly.entity_id
_entity_poly.type
_entity_poly.pdbx_seq_one_letter_code
_entity_poly.pdbx_strand_id
1 'polypeptide(L)'
;MSIFPLVGWAERGGYAASGPGNSVPRFHLTWGTGPALVEIFARRLRGNSRVRFAHRHRVDELIVEAGGVTGVRGGVLEPTAAPRGVASSRNLLGHLEFRASAVLVTSGGIGGNLEAVRRNWPQRMGRVPDQLLVGVPAHVDGRMIGITESAGGRVINRDRMWHYTEGITNFDPIWPGHGIRIIPGPSSLWLDAAGVRLPGPLYPGFDTLGTLEHITRSGYDYTWFVLNRQII
;
A
#
# COMPACT_ATOMS: atom_id res chain seq x y z
N MET A 1 0.86 23.51 -4.63
CA MET A 1 1.44 22.24 -4.17
C MET A 1 2.90 22.23 -4.53
N SER A 2 3.78 22.17 -3.55
CA SER A 2 5.21 22.06 -3.81
C SER A 2 5.61 20.60 -3.82
N ILE A 3 6.28 20.16 -4.86
CA ILE A 3 6.78 18.80 -5.02
C ILE A 3 8.31 18.90 -5.08
N PHE A 4 8.98 18.20 -4.18
CA PHE A 4 10.44 18.15 -4.18
C PHE A 4 10.90 16.84 -4.78
N PRO A 5 11.66 16.83 -5.88
CA PRO A 5 12.27 15.62 -6.37
C PRO A 5 13.42 15.21 -5.44
N LEU A 6 13.39 13.98 -4.96
CA LEU A 6 14.50 13.38 -4.22
C LEU A 6 15.47 12.72 -5.18
N VAL A 7 16.54 13.39 -5.49
CA VAL A 7 17.47 12.98 -6.55
C VAL A 7 18.39 11.84 -6.11
N GLY A 8 18.80 11.79 -4.86
CA GLY A 8 19.80 10.82 -4.37
C GLY A 8 19.25 9.46 -3.96
N TRP A 9 17.93 9.32 -3.82
CA TRP A 9 17.27 8.20 -3.14
C TRP A 9 16.23 7.51 -3.99
N ALA A 10 16.13 7.85 -5.24
CA ALA A 10 15.22 7.16 -6.12
C ALA A 10 15.56 5.68 -6.09
N GLU A 11 14.59 4.85 -5.70
CA GLU A 11 14.72 3.40 -5.80
C GLU A 11 15.00 3.07 -7.26
N ARG A 12 16.23 2.71 -7.54
CA ARG A 12 16.66 2.41 -8.89
C ARG A 12 16.51 0.95 -9.24
N GLY A 13 16.22 0.12 -8.21
CA GLY A 13 15.90 -1.28 -8.34
C GLY A 13 16.97 -2.13 -9.03
N GLY A 14 17.74 -2.86 -8.29
CA GLY A 14 18.64 -3.95 -8.61
C GLY A 14 18.98 -4.16 -10.09
N TYR A 15 18.44 -5.21 -10.66
CA TYR A 15 18.66 -5.57 -12.08
C TYR A 15 18.03 -4.60 -13.08
N ALA A 16 17.18 -3.71 -12.67
CA ALA A 16 16.61 -2.67 -13.52
C ALA A 16 17.34 -1.33 -13.37
N ALA A 17 18.43 -1.27 -12.62
CA ALA A 17 19.16 -0.03 -12.34
C ALA A 17 19.65 0.69 -13.59
N SER A 18 20.02 -0.06 -14.63
CA SER A 18 20.44 0.44 -15.94
C SER A 18 19.32 0.44 -17.00
N GLY A 19 18.10 0.04 -16.62
CA GLY A 19 16.98 -0.01 -17.55
C GLY A 19 16.50 1.38 -18.00
N PRO A 20 15.81 1.47 -19.15
CA PRO A 20 15.25 2.71 -19.63
C PRO A 20 14.33 3.38 -18.61
N GLY A 21 14.46 4.69 -18.42
CA GLY A 21 13.68 5.48 -17.48
C GLY A 21 14.12 5.36 -16.01
N ASN A 22 15.13 4.56 -15.71
CA ASN A 22 15.63 4.38 -14.35
C ASN A 22 16.72 5.40 -13.93
N SER A 23 17.11 6.28 -14.85
CA SER A 23 18.10 7.33 -14.65
C SER A 23 17.53 8.63 -14.09
N VAL A 24 16.20 8.74 -13.98
CA VAL A 24 15.53 9.96 -13.53
C VAL A 24 14.99 9.78 -12.10
N PRO A 25 14.93 10.86 -11.30
CA PRO A 25 14.32 10.82 -9.97
C PRO A 25 12.85 10.42 -10.05
N ARG A 26 12.44 9.45 -9.24
CA ARG A 26 11.06 8.95 -9.21
C ARG A 26 10.30 9.37 -7.96
N PHE A 27 11.00 9.71 -6.91
CA PHE A 27 10.40 10.16 -5.67
C PHE A 27 10.06 11.63 -5.70
N HIS A 28 8.83 11.91 -5.32
CA HIS A 28 8.33 13.25 -5.12
C HIS A 28 7.69 13.31 -3.74
N LEU A 29 8.17 14.21 -2.89
CA LEU A 29 7.54 14.49 -1.62
C LEU A 29 6.48 15.58 -1.80
N THR A 30 5.25 15.26 -1.50
CA THR A 30 4.15 16.22 -1.47
C THR A 30 4.16 16.93 -0.14
N TRP A 31 4.25 18.25 -0.17
CA TRP A 31 4.09 19.06 1.03
C TRP A 31 2.69 18.83 1.63
N GLY A 32 2.64 18.38 2.90
CA GLY A 32 1.39 17.94 3.53
C GLY A 32 1.05 16.46 3.28
N THR A 33 1.96 15.71 2.67
CA THR A 33 1.90 14.25 2.49
C THR A 33 0.64 13.76 1.73
N GLY A 34 0.19 12.53 1.99
CA GLY A 34 -0.97 11.93 1.34
C GLY A 34 -2.28 12.72 1.49
N PRO A 35 -2.62 13.27 2.67
CA PRO A 35 -3.81 14.10 2.82
C PRO A 35 -3.84 15.33 1.91
N ALA A 36 -2.72 16.04 1.75
CA ALA A 36 -2.66 17.19 0.86
C ALA A 36 -2.82 16.80 -0.61
N LEU A 37 -2.25 15.67 -1.02
CA LEU A 37 -2.42 15.13 -2.37
C LEU A 37 -3.91 14.83 -2.65
N VAL A 38 -4.56 14.13 -1.75
CA VAL A 38 -5.98 13.77 -1.89
C VAL A 38 -6.88 15.01 -1.89
N GLU A 39 -6.60 15.99 -1.01
CA GLU A 39 -7.42 17.20 -0.89
C GLU A 39 -7.43 18.04 -2.17
N ILE A 40 -6.34 18.09 -2.92
CA ILE A 40 -6.28 18.81 -4.19
C ILE A 40 -7.31 18.27 -5.19
N PHE A 41 -7.35 16.93 -5.35
CA PHE A 41 -8.32 16.29 -6.24
C PHE A 41 -9.73 16.36 -5.68
N ALA A 42 -9.91 16.10 -4.38
CA ALA A 42 -11.20 16.15 -3.73
C ALA A 42 -11.87 17.54 -3.83
N ARG A 43 -11.11 18.61 -3.65
CA ARG A 43 -11.61 19.99 -3.81
C ARG A 43 -12.11 20.24 -5.22
N ARG A 44 -11.35 19.80 -6.22
CA ARG A 44 -11.73 19.95 -7.62
C ARG A 44 -12.99 19.16 -7.95
N LEU A 45 -13.14 17.97 -7.40
CA LEU A 45 -14.31 17.12 -7.60
C LEU A 45 -15.55 17.67 -6.87
N ARG A 46 -15.41 18.18 -5.65
CA ARG A 46 -16.53 18.80 -4.90
C ARG A 46 -17.12 20.02 -5.61
N GLY A 47 -16.30 20.75 -6.36
CA GLY A 47 -16.75 21.86 -7.18
C GLY A 47 -17.40 21.47 -8.51
N ASN A 48 -17.46 20.18 -8.84
CA ASN A 48 -18.03 19.70 -10.10
C ASN A 48 -19.45 19.15 -9.88
N SER A 49 -20.45 19.81 -10.42
CA SER A 49 -21.87 19.42 -10.29
C SER A 49 -22.21 18.04 -10.89
N ARG A 50 -21.34 17.50 -11.74
CA ARG A 50 -21.49 16.14 -12.32
C ARG A 50 -20.97 15.04 -11.39
N VAL A 51 -20.31 15.38 -10.27
CA VAL A 51 -19.75 14.42 -9.32
C VAL A 51 -20.62 14.36 -8.07
N ARG A 52 -21.02 13.17 -7.71
CA ARG A 52 -21.74 12.90 -6.48
C ARG A 52 -20.91 12.00 -5.58
N PHE A 53 -20.65 12.41 -4.35
CA PHE A 53 -19.99 11.61 -3.33
C PHE A 53 -21.05 10.85 -2.51
N ALA A 54 -20.87 9.55 -2.39
CA ALA A 54 -21.69 8.69 -1.54
C ALA A 54 -20.82 8.08 -0.44
N HIS A 55 -20.50 8.88 0.57
CA HIS A 55 -19.72 8.43 1.72
C HIS A 55 -20.50 7.40 2.55
N ARG A 56 -19.79 6.52 3.24
CA ARG A 56 -20.40 5.45 4.08
C ARG A 56 -21.26 4.48 3.29
N HIS A 57 -21.02 4.36 1.99
CA HIS A 57 -21.66 3.38 1.12
C HIS A 57 -20.65 2.27 0.85
N ARG A 58 -20.94 1.08 1.37
CA ARG A 58 -20.10 -0.11 1.20
C ARG A 58 -20.63 -0.92 0.03
N VAL A 59 -19.81 -1.10 -0.99
CA VAL A 59 -20.13 -1.98 -2.11
C VAL A 59 -19.89 -3.43 -1.70
N ASP A 60 -20.88 -4.29 -1.91
CA ASP A 60 -20.85 -5.71 -1.56
C ASP A 60 -20.95 -6.60 -2.80
N GLU A 61 -21.41 -6.06 -3.94
CA GLU A 61 -21.64 -6.79 -5.18
C GLU A 61 -21.50 -5.86 -6.40
N LEU A 62 -20.99 -6.43 -7.50
CA LEU A 62 -21.13 -5.84 -8.84
C LEU A 62 -22.33 -6.47 -9.54
N ILE A 63 -23.23 -5.66 -10.05
CA ILE A 63 -24.42 -6.15 -10.77
C ILE A 63 -24.01 -6.50 -12.18
N VAL A 64 -24.24 -7.76 -12.57
CA VAL A 64 -23.91 -8.26 -13.92
C VAL A 64 -25.20 -8.61 -14.65
N GLU A 65 -25.43 -7.99 -15.81
CA GLU A 65 -26.57 -8.26 -16.68
C GLU A 65 -26.09 -8.34 -18.13
N ALA A 66 -26.62 -9.27 -18.88
CA ALA A 66 -26.23 -9.50 -20.27
C ALA A 66 -24.71 -9.57 -20.51
N GLY A 67 -23.96 -10.15 -19.55
CA GLY A 67 -22.51 -10.31 -19.64
C GLY A 67 -21.68 -9.03 -19.36
N GLY A 68 -22.31 -7.96 -18.91
CA GLY A 68 -21.64 -6.69 -18.55
C GLY A 68 -21.97 -6.23 -17.13
N VAL A 69 -21.05 -5.47 -16.52
CA VAL A 69 -21.30 -4.85 -15.22
C VAL A 69 -22.17 -3.60 -15.44
N THR A 70 -23.36 -3.58 -14.83
CA THR A 70 -24.38 -2.54 -14.98
C THR A 70 -24.61 -1.73 -13.71
N GLY A 71 -23.86 -1.98 -12.64
CA GLY A 71 -24.01 -1.26 -11.40
C GLY A 71 -23.36 -1.92 -10.21
N VAL A 72 -23.72 -1.43 -9.03
CA VAL A 72 -23.23 -1.94 -7.73
C VAL A 72 -24.38 -2.06 -6.75
N ARG A 73 -24.29 -3.05 -5.84
CA ARG A 73 -25.15 -3.18 -4.65
C ARG A 73 -24.31 -3.19 -3.39
N GLY A 74 -24.95 -2.84 -2.29
CA GLY A 74 -24.29 -2.91 -0.99
C GLY A 74 -25.10 -2.31 0.13
N GLY A 75 -24.41 -1.82 1.15
CA GLY A 75 -25.02 -1.28 2.36
C GLY A 75 -24.68 0.19 2.61
N VAL A 76 -25.67 0.91 3.11
CA VAL A 76 -25.48 2.24 3.69
C VAL A 76 -25.10 2.06 5.16
N LEU A 77 -23.93 2.52 5.52
CA LEU A 77 -23.43 2.43 6.88
C LEU A 77 -23.75 3.68 7.70
N GLU A 78 -23.90 3.48 8.99
CA GLU A 78 -24.10 4.55 9.96
C GLU A 78 -23.03 5.66 9.82
N PRO A 79 -23.42 6.94 9.89
CA PRO A 79 -22.45 8.03 9.98
C PRO A 79 -21.51 7.88 11.18
N THR A 80 -20.31 8.42 11.07
CA THR A 80 -19.34 8.36 12.16
C THR A 80 -18.53 9.63 12.24
N ALA A 81 -18.25 10.05 13.47
CA ALA A 81 -17.30 11.11 13.79
C ALA A 81 -16.01 10.54 14.42
N ALA A 82 -15.78 9.23 14.30
CA ALA A 82 -14.59 8.59 14.86
C ALA A 82 -13.32 9.25 14.28
N PRO A 83 -12.36 9.62 15.11
CA PRO A 83 -11.10 10.20 14.66
C PRO A 83 -10.28 9.18 13.89
N ARG A 84 -9.25 9.65 13.20
CA ARG A 84 -8.31 8.79 12.46
C ARG A 84 -7.71 7.74 13.39
N GLY A 85 -7.68 6.49 12.90
CA GLY A 85 -7.14 5.35 13.64
C GLY A 85 -8.14 4.64 14.55
N VAL A 86 -9.24 5.29 14.89
CA VAL A 86 -10.31 4.65 15.65
C VAL A 86 -11.26 3.91 14.71
N ALA A 87 -11.59 2.67 15.06
CA ALA A 87 -12.55 1.89 14.30
C ALA A 87 -13.93 2.58 14.31
N SER A 88 -14.45 2.84 13.12
CA SER A 88 -15.80 3.40 12.99
C SER A 88 -16.86 2.31 13.05
N SER A 89 -18.09 2.67 13.47
CA SER A 89 -19.24 1.80 13.34
C SER A 89 -19.41 1.26 11.92
N ARG A 90 -19.82 0.00 11.82
CA ARG A 90 -20.17 -0.68 10.58
C ARG A 90 -21.64 -1.09 10.53
N ASN A 91 -22.46 -0.50 11.42
CA ASN A 91 -23.88 -0.77 11.48
C ASN A 91 -24.53 -0.44 10.16
N LEU A 92 -25.35 -1.37 9.67
CA LEU A 92 -26.09 -1.23 8.42
C LEU A 92 -27.39 -0.49 8.70
N LEU A 93 -27.60 0.63 8.03
CA LEU A 93 -28.84 1.42 8.10
C LEU A 93 -29.78 1.12 6.96
N GLY A 94 -29.28 0.58 5.86
CA GLY A 94 -30.10 0.30 4.68
C GLY A 94 -29.27 -0.30 3.56
N HIS A 95 -29.93 -0.54 2.44
CA HIS A 95 -29.32 -1.08 1.23
C HIS A 95 -29.14 0.02 0.18
N LEU A 96 -28.19 -0.16 -0.69
CA LEU A 96 -27.98 0.68 -1.85
C LEU A 96 -27.98 -0.16 -3.13
N GLU A 97 -28.45 0.46 -4.19
CA GLU A 97 -28.25 0.02 -5.56
C GLU A 97 -27.98 1.24 -6.43
N PHE A 98 -26.87 1.23 -7.15
CA PHE A 98 -26.57 2.24 -8.15
C PHE A 98 -26.39 1.57 -9.51
N ARG A 99 -27.09 2.08 -10.50
CA ARG A 99 -26.94 1.67 -11.89
C ARG A 99 -26.01 2.61 -12.64
N ALA A 100 -25.16 2.05 -13.48
CA ALA A 100 -24.18 2.79 -14.24
C ALA A 100 -23.83 2.04 -15.53
N SER A 101 -23.44 2.79 -16.56
CA SER A 101 -22.95 2.24 -17.81
C SER A 101 -21.51 1.67 -17.70
N ALA A 102 -20.79 2.03 -16.65
CA ALA A 102 -19.48 1.49 -16.33
C ALA A 102 -19.18 1.63 -14.83
N VAL A 103 -18.38 0.73 -14.28
CA VAL A 103 -17.91 0.75 -12.89
C VAL A 103 -16.38 0.71 -12.87
N LEU A 104 -15.77 1.70 -12.24
CA LEU A 104 -14.33 1.75 -12.00
C LEU A 104 -14.04 1.38 -10.55
N VAL A 105 -13.29 0.31 -10.34
CA VAL A 105 -12.88 -0.17 -9.01
C VAL A 105 -11.49 0.35 -8.66
N THR A 106 -11.39 1.20 -7.64
CA THR A 106 -10.12 1.80 -7.16
C THR A 106 -9.96 1.68 -5.65
N SER A 107 -10.38 0.56 -5.07
CA SER A 107 -10.52 0.34 -3.63
C SER A 107 -9.24 -0.10 -2.90
N GLY A 108 -8.09 0.02 -3.54
CA GLY A 108 -6.80 -0.34 -2.94
C GLY A 108 -6.45 -1.82 -3.06
N GLY A 109 -5.46 -2.24 -2.30
CA GLY A 109 -4.89 -3.58 -2.35
C GLY A 109 -5.25 -4.46 -1.16
N ILE A 110 -4.32 -5.35 -0.79
CA ILE A 110 -4.51 -6.39 0.23
C ILE A 110 -3.69 -6.16 1.51
N GLY A 111 -2.96 -5.05 1.61
CA GLY A 111 -1.95 -4.85 2.67
C GLY A 111 -2.49 -4.86 4.11
N GLY A 112 -3.80 -4.62 4.31
CA GLY A 112 -4.47 -4.74 5.60
C GLY A 112 -4.93 -6.17 5.94
N ASN A 113 -4.77 -7.12 5.03
CA ASN A 113 -5.12 -8.53 5.19
C ASN A 113 -3.87 -9.40 5.04
N LEU A 114 -3.19 -9.66 6.15
CA LEU A 114 -1.93 -10.42 6.14
C LEU A 114 -2.09 -11.85 5.64
N GLU A 115 -3.26 -12.47 5.80
CA GLU A 115 -3.52 -13.78 5.23
C GLU A 115 -3.54 -13.72 3.69
N ALA A 116 -4.18 -12.70 3.13
CA ALA A 116 -4.16 -12.48 1.69
C ALA A 116 -2.74 -12.18 1.18
N VAL A 117 -1.94 -11.41 1.93
CA VAL A 117 -0.53 -11.18 1.63
C VAL A 117 0.25 -12.50 1.60
N ARG A 118 0.09 -13.34 2.62
CA ARG A 118 0.77 -14.66 2.71
C ARG A 118 0.36 -15.59 1.57
N ARG A 119 -0.94 -15.68 1.26
CA ARG A 119 -1.43 -16.52 0.14
C ARG A 119 -0.89 -16.10 -1.23
N ASN A 120 -0.63 -14.82 -1.42
CA ASN A 120 -0.13 -14.27 -2.68
C ASN A 120 1.37 -13.95 -2.63
N TRP A 121 2.08 -14.43 -1.62
CA TRP A 121 3.52 -14.17 -1.47
C TRP A 121 4.29 -14.68 -2.69
N PRO A 122 5.17 -13.85 -3.27
CA PRO A 122 5.92 -14.26 -4.46
C PRO A 122 6.95 -15.34 -4.14
N GLN A 123 6.86 -16.49 -4.75
CA GLN A 123 7.83 -17.60 -4.54
C GLN A 123 9.28 -17.16 -4.82
N ARG A 124 9.47 -16.25 -5.78
CA ARG A 124 10.80 -15.70 -6.08
C ARG A 124 11.46 -14.98 -4.90
N MET A 125 10.66 -14.48 -3.95
CA MET A 125 11.15 -13.79 -2.75
C MET A 125 11.53 -14.75 -1.61
N GLY A 126 11.43 -16.05 -1.82
CA GLY A 126 11.73 -17.03 -0.78
C GLY A 126 10.60 -17.19 0.24
N ARG A 127 10.97 -17.51 1.47
CA ARG A 127 10.03 -17.78 2.56
C ARG A 127 9.22 -16.52 2.93
N VAL A 128 7.95 -16.73 3.22
CA VAL A 128 7.14 -15.64 3.82
C VAL A 128 7.68 -15.34 5.22
N PRO A 129 7.96 -14.09 5.57
CA PRO A 129 8.32 -13.74 6.94
C PRO A 129 7.22 -14.08 7.95
N ASP A 130 7.60 -14.56 9.13
CA ASP A 130 6.63 -14.85 10.20
C ASP A 130 6.05 -13.56 10.75
N GLN A 131 6.88 -12.51 10.84
CA GLN A 131 6.46 -11.18 11.25
C GLN A 131 6.34 -10.24 10.05
N LEU A 132 5.15 -9.72 9.85
CA LEU A 132 4.85 -8.72 8.86
C LEU A 132 4.23 -7.50 9.55
N LEU A 133 4.75 -6.33 9.25
CA LEU A 133 4.18 -5.07 9.71
C LEU A 133 3.13 -4.56 8.72
N VAL A 134 2.09 -3.91 9.24
CA VAL A 134 0.96 -3.42 8.44
C VAL A 134 1.09 -1.92 8.22
N GLY A 135 1.46 -1.52 7.01
CA GLY A 135 1.60 -0.11 6.62
C GLY A 135 0.29 0.57 6.19
N VAL A 136 -0.85 -0.13 6.23
CA VAL A 136 -2.15 0.38 5.79
C VAL A 136 -3.27 -0.04 6.74
N PRO A 137 -4.40 0.68 6.80
CA PRO A 137 -5.52 0.31 7.67
C PRO A 137 -6.17 -1.02 7.27
N ALA A 138 -6.83 -1.69 8.23
CA ALA A 138 -7.46 -3.00 8.06
C ALA A 138 -8.53 -3.07 6.93
N HIS A 139 -9.10 -1.93 6.53
CA HIS A 139 -10.07 -1.90 5.44
C HIS A 139 -9.44 -1.97 4.02
N VAL A 140 -8.12 -1.94 3.93
CA VAL A 140 -7.38 -2.24 2.69
C VAL A 140 -7.15 -3.76 2.64
N ASP A 141 -8.24 -4.50 2.57
CA ASP A 141 -8.33 -5.94 2.81
C ASP A 141 -8.41 -6.80 1.54
N GLY A 142 -8.51 -6.16 0.37
CA GLY A 142 -8.64 -6.85 -0.91
C GLY A 142 -10.06 -7.37 -1.21
N ARG A 143 -11.06 -7.06 -0.40
CA ARG A 143 -12.42 -7.54 -0.57
C ARG A 143 -12.99 -7.29 -1.97
N MET A 144 -12.76 -6.10 -2.52
CA MET A 144 -13.23 -5.76 -3.87
C MET A 144 -12.55 -6.57 -4.99
N ILE A 145 -11.38 -7.15 -4.73
CA ILE A 145 -10.75 -8.08 -5.69
C ILE A 145 -11.63 -9.30 -5.87
N GLY A 146 -12.05 -9.95 -4.77
CA GLY A 146 -12.96 -11.10 -4.82
C GLY A 146 -14.32 -10.76 -5.43
N ILE A 147 -14.90 -9.61 -5.09
CA ILE A 147 -16.16 -9.13 -5.68
C ILE A 147 -16.02 -8.94 -7.20
N THR A 148 -14.89 -8.39 -7.64
CA THR A 148 -14.62 -8.19 -9.08
C THR A 148 -14.47 -9.54 -9.81
N GLU A 149 -13.81 -10.52 -9.18
CA GLU A 149 -13.68 -11.86 -9.75
C GLU A 149 -15.02 -12.59 -9.82
N SER A 150 -15.85 -12.46 -8.80
CA SER A 150 -17.21 -13.03 -8.81
C SER A 150 -18.08 -12.45 -9.92
N ALA A 151 -17.79 -11.25 -10.37
CA ALA A 151 -18.43 -10.60 -11.51
C ALA A 151 -17.77 -10.93 -12.87
N GLY A 152 -16.86 -11.91 -12.92
CA GLY A 152 -16.16 -12.32 -14.13
C GLY A 152 -14.86 -11.57 -14.42
N GLY A 153 -14.43 -10.67 -13.53
CA GLY A 153 -13.16 -9.98 -13.65
C GLY A 153 -11.96 -10.91 -13.47
N ARG A 154 -10.87 -10.61 -14.17
CA ARG A 154 -9.62 -11.38 -14.07
C ARG A 154 -8.55 -10.59 -13.35
N VAL A 155 -8.02 -11.13 -12.26
CA VAL A 155 -6.85 -10.59 -11.56
C VAL A 155 -5.58 -11.21 -12.13
N ILE A 156 -4.66 -10.37 -12.57
CA ILE A 156 -3.34 -10.77 -13.07
C ILE A 156 -2.26 -10.33 -12.08
N ASN A 157 -1.11 -11.00 -12.10
CA ASN A 157 0.06 -10.61 -11.29
C ASN A 157 -0.25 -10.50 -9.79
N ARG A 158 -1.00 -11.45 -9.22
CA ARG A 158 -1.37 -11.47 -7.79
C ARG A 158 -0.19 -11.41 -6.84
N ASP A 159 0.97 -11.86 -7.31
CA ASP A 159 2.24 -11.84 -6.59
C ASP A 159 3.00 -10.52 -6.70
N ARG A 160 2.45 -9.51 -7.38
CA ARG A 160 3.02 -8.17 -7.50
C ARG A 160 2.50 -7.26 -6.41
N MET A 161 3.16 -7.31 -5.27
CA MET A 161 2.84 -6.50 -4.10
C MET A 161 3.90 -5.44 -3.87
N TRP A 162 3.53 -4.35 -3.22
CA TRP A 162 4.46 -3.32 -2.79
C TRP A 162 4.95 -3.62 -1.38
N HIS A 163 6.22 -3.93 -1.26
CA HIS A 163 6.88 -4.20 0.01
C HIS A 163 7.92 -3.15 0.33
N TYR A 164 8.15 -2.99 1.63
CA TYR A 164 9.29 -2.24 2.15
C TYR A 164 10.07 -3.13 3.11
N THR A 165 11.39 -3.02 3.06
CA THR A 165 12.31 -3.79 3.92
C THR A 165 12.74 -2.99 5.15
N GLU A 166 12.58 -1.66 5.10
CA GLU A 166 12.94 -0.74 6.18
C GLU A 166 11.76 -0.47 7.14
N GLY A 167 10.92 -1.48 7.35
CA GLY A 167 9.77 -1.37 8.26
C GLY A 167 10.18 -1.53 9.71
N ILE A 168 9.65 -0.67 10.57
CA ILE A 168 9.74 -0.80 12.01
C ILE A 168 8.33 -0.69 12.63
N THR A 169 8.16 -1.26 13.81
CA THR A 169 6.93 -1.05 14.58
C THR A 169 6.77 0.44 14.88
N ASN A 170 5.59 0.98 14.59
CA ASN A 170 5.32 2.37 14.90
C ASN A 170 5.25 2.57 16.42
N PHE A 171 6.00 3.52 16.94
CA PHE A 171 6.00 3.90 18.35
C PHE A 171 4.71 4.65 18.75
N ASP A 172 3.95 5.19 17.79
CA ASP A 172 2.64 5.82 17.97
C ASP A 172 1.63 5.18 16.98
N PRO A 173 1.17 3.95 17.25
CA PRO A 173 0.40 3.17 16.29
C PRO A 173 -1.01 3.75 16.10
N ILE A 174 -1.41 3.93 14.84
CA ILE A 174 -2.76 4.36 14.47
C ILE A 174 -3.73 3.17 14.40
N TRP A 175 -3.20 1.95 14.17
CA TRP A 175 -3.96 0.68 14.17
C TRP A 175 -3.09 -0.47 14.68
N PRO A 176 -3.68 -1.60 15.06
CA PRO A 176 -2.92 -2.77 15.51
C PRO A 176 -1.91 -3.25 14.46
N GLY A 177 -0.67 -3.51 14.90
CA GLY A 177 0.40 -3.95 14.01
C GLY A 177 0.92 -2.88 13.05
N HIS A 178 0.63 -1.60 13.30
CA HIS A 178 1.07 -0.50 12.44
C HIS A 178 2.58 -0.44 12.33
N GLY A 179 3.05 -0.66 11.09
CA GLY A 179 4.43 -0.46 10.71
C GLY A 179 4.63 0.87 10.00
N ILE A 180 5.75 1.50 10.27
CA ILE A 180 6.21 2.67 9.54
C ILE A 180 7.49 2.34 8.80
N ARG A 181 7.71 2.97 7.67
CA ARG A 181 8.97 2.91 6.95
C ARG A 181 9.90 3.98 7.47
N ILE A 182 11.08 3.59 7.91
CA ILE A 182 12.17 4.54 8.08
C ILE A 182 12.81 4.80 6.71
N ILE A 183 13.14 6.05 6.44
CA ILE A 183 13.86 6.43 5.22
C ILE A 183 15.25 6.92 5.67
N PRO A 184 16.18 6.00 5.89
CA PRO A 184 17.52 6.38 6.29
C PRO A 184 18.27 6.95 5.11
N GLY A 185 19.21 7.81 5.40
CA GLY A 185 20.16 8.27 4.39
C GLY A 185 21.03 7.12 3.85
N PRO A 186 21.58 7.26 2.66
CA PRO A 186 22.45 6.24 2.07
C PRO A 186 23.72 5.94 2.89
N SER A 187 24.04 6.77 3.85
CA SER A 187 25.15 6.61 4.78
C SER A 187 24.85 5.70 5.98
N SER A 188 23.61 5.24 6.14
CA SER A 188 23.25 4.31 7.21
C SER A 188 23.91 2.95 7.00
N LEU A 189 24.33 2.31 8.09
CA LEU A 189 24.86 0.96 8.04
C LEU A 189 23.71 -0.03 8.20
N TRP A 190 23.56 -0.92 7.22
CA TRP A 190 22.53 -1.95 7.21
C TRP A 190 23.18 -3.32 7.34
N LEU A 191 22.82 -4.03 8.39
CA LEU A 191 23.35 -5.36 8.71
C LEU A 191 22.22 -6.39 8.63
N ASP A 192 22.56 -7.60 8.27
CA ASP A 192 21.65 -8.74 8.40
C ASP A 192 21.42 -9.10 9.88
N ALA A 193 20.62 -10.13 10.12
CA ALA A 193 20.30 -10.59 11.47
C ALA A 193 21.54 -11.10 12.24
N ALA A 194 22.57 -11.57 11.53
CA ALA A 194 23.83 -12.04 12.11
C ALA A 194 24.84 -10.89 12.37
N GLY A 195 24.47 -9.65 12.04
CA GLY A 195 25.36 -8.49 12.20
C GLY A 195 26.35 -8.30 11.05
N VAL A 196 26.18 -9.01 9.94
CA VAL A 196 27.02 -8.86 8.76
C VAL A 196 26.43 -7.78 7.85
N ARG A 197 27.28 -6.90 7.33
CA ARG A 197 26.85 -5.84 6.42
C ARG A 197 26.22 -6.42 5.16
N LEU A 198 25.06 -5.90 4.77
CA LEU A 198 24.46 -6.29 3.50
C LEU A 198 25.40 -5.96 2.33
N PRO A 199 25.54 -6.88 1.36
CA PRO A 199 26.41 -6.66 0.21
C PRO A 199 25.86 -5.57 -0.70
N GLY A 200 26.75 -4.89 -1.43
CA GLY A 200 26.29 -4.01 -2.51
C GLY A 200 25.60 -4.80 -3.63
N PRO A 201 24.57 -4.26 -4.26
CA PRO A 201 24.02 -2.90 -4.12
C PRO A 201 22.88 -2.76 -3.12
N LEU A 202 22.73 -3.62 -2.12
CA LEU A 202 21.64 -3.63 -1.15
C LEU A 202 21.80 -2.49 -0.12
N TYR A 203 21.86 -1.27 -0.64
CA TYR A 203 21.93 -0.07 0.19
C TYR A 203 20.54 0.40 0.60
N PRO A 204 20.41 1.11 1.73
CA PRO A 204 19.14 1.66 2.19
C PRO A 204 18.44 2.50 1.11
N GLY A 205 17.18 2.16 0.83
CA GLY A 205 16.36 2.88 -0.16
C GLY A 205 16.83 2.72 -1.62
N PHE A 206 17.74 1.79 -1.92
CA PHE A 206 18.26 1.63 -3.27
C PHE A 206 17.57 0.49 -4.05
N ASP A 207 17.60 -0.73 -3.52
CA ASP A 207 16.97 -1.91 -4.14
C ASP A 207 16.10 -2.63 -3.10
N THR A 208 14.86 -2.20 -2.98
CA THR A 208 13.91 -2.78 -2.03
C THR A 208 13.62 -4.26 -2.34
N LEU A 209 13.47 -4.63 -3.61
CA LEU A 209 13.12 -6.01 -3.97
C LEU A 209 14.31 -6.95 -3.80
N GLY A 210 15.50 -6.57 -4.26
CA GLY A 210 16.70 -7.37 -4.07
C GLY A 210 17.06 -7.52 -2.59
N THR A 211 16.87 -6.47 -1.80
CA THR A 211 17.07 -6.52 -0.35
C THR A 211 16.06 -7.44 0.33
N LEU A 212 14.78 -7.36 -0.04
CA LEU A 212 13.75 -8.25 0.49
C LEU A 212 14.09 -9.71 0.18
N GLU A 213 14.44 -10.02 -1.05
CA GLU A 213 14.83 -11.36 -1.48
C GLU A 213 16.04 -11.88 -0.67
N HIS A 214 17.05 -11.04 -0.49
CA HIS A 214 18.21 -11.38 0.31
C HIS A 214 17.86 -11.71 1.76
N ILE A 215 17.06 -10.85 2.42
CA ILE A 215 16.63 -11.04 3.80
C ILE A 215 15.79 -12.31 3.95
N THR A 216 14.80 -12.51 3.12
CA THR A 216 13.88 -13.66 3.22
C THR A 216 14.57 -14.99 2.95
N ARG A 217 15.65 -15.00 2.14
CA ARG A 217 16.48 -16.18 1.90
C ARG A 217 17.49 -16.46 3.00
N SER A 218 17.81 -15.49 3.84
CA SER A 218 18.73 -15.68 4.97
C SER A 218 18.16 -16.55 6.10
N GLY A 219 16.84 -16.76 6.10
CA GLY A 219 16.12 -17.49 7.14
C GLY A 219 15.70 -16.65 8.33
N TYR A 220 16.00 -15.35 8.32
CA TYR A 220 15.62 -14.40 9.35
C TYR A 220 14.52 -13.44 8.85
N ASP A 221 13.81 -12.83 9.78
CA ASP A 221 12.71 -11.92 9.51
C ASP A 221 13.04 -10.45 9.86
N TYR A 222 14.26 -10.18 10.25
CA TYR A 222 14.70 -8.86 10.69
C TYR A 222 16.12 -8.54 10.23
N THR A 223 16.44 -7.28 10.30
CA THR A 223 17.76 -6.72 10.02
C THR A 223 18.09 -5.64 11.03
N TRP A 224 19.34 -5.22 11.09
CA TRP A 224 19.78 -4.15 11.96
C TRP A 224 20.10 -2.90 11.17
N PHE A 225 19.49 -1.81 11.58
CA PHE A 225 19.76 -0.49 11.03
C PHE A 225 20.56 0.32 12.04
N VAL A 226 21.79 0.67 11.69
CA VAL A 226 22.67 1.43 12.57
C VAL A 226 22.74 2.88 12.11
N LEU A 227 22.27 3.77 12.97
CA LEU A 227 22.29 5.21 12.79
C LEU A 227 23.18 5.85 13.85
N ASN A 228 23.85 6.92 13.50
CA ASN A 228 24.57 7.75 14.46
C ASN A 228 23.92 9.12 14.56
N ARG A 229 24.37 9.93 15.54
CA ARG A 229 23.81 11.27 15.79
C ARG A 229 23.93 12.25 14.61
N GLN A 230 24.81 12.00 13.66
CA GLN A 230 24.97 12.87 12.47
C GLN A 230 24.00 12.48 11.35
N ILE A 231 23.37 11.30 11.44
CA ILE A 231 22.41 10.80 10.44
C ILE A 231 20.98 11.13 10.88
N ILE A 232 20.74 11.25 12.17
CA ILE A 232 19.47 11.64 12.77
C ILE A 232 19.41 13.15 12.91
#